data_7deac2138a58e3c46a97562a192f3e38
#
_entry.id   7deac2138a58e3c46a97562a192f3e38
#
_cell.length_a   1.000
_cell.length_b   1.000
_cell.length_c   1.000
_cell.angle_alpha   90.00
_cell.angle_beta   90.00
_cell.angle_gamma   90.00
#
_symmetry.space_group_name_H-M   'P 1'
#
loop_
_entity.id
_entity.type
_entity.pdbx_description
1 polymer ?
#
loop_
_entity_poly.entity_id
_entity_poly.type
_entity_poly.pdbx_seq_one_letter_code
_entity_poly.pdbx_strand_id
1 'polypeptide(L)'
;MPTLPIKTTAPGVANSFDEAAQVPLLGLVILWSKSQPQCVGEVALLPPFERRFVGRGGVEIEKFVQFGQHRPGGYVPVDPHEGLLTGESISGRQLVVCATAAKIEVESVGRCVMLVNGVETKSARLEPGDTLMLQGEVLLLCVRREAILPSPPGGFIPAFGEPDAVGIVGESAAVWGLRTHLYAAARTKGHVYLQGESGTGKELAARAIHQGSPRAGGPYVAHNASNSTSSLLEWQLFGNLRNCPNQGMPARKGIVPSADGGTLFLDEIGDLPPDAQAQLLRVLDAGECTPVGGDVPQRVDVRFVAATNKPESVLRSDLPARFLVNVRVPPLRERAEDIPLIARQWILEHARERPEEARRFIYAGPSGRPEVRISARLIEHLVREPPPLNVRGLHKLLWVAMQGSTGDKVRLPKAFPAAASTASMPSTPAAAPSAAPPGRTPPPSTQPPEQADSDSPSKEQILARLEMERGNVTRAAKALGLERSALYRRMRRYGIAQEEPEP
;
A
#
# COMPACT_ATOMS: atom_id res chain seq x y z
N MET A 1 -62.31 19.09 1.74
CA MET A 1 -61.83 17.94 0.95
C MET A 1 -60.92 17.14 1.80
N PRO A 2 -61.18 15.85 2.07
CA PRO A 2 -60.44 15.07 3.05
C PRO A 2 -59.16 14.49 2.44
N THR A 3 -58.08 14.62 3.17
CA THR A 3 -56.78 14.00 2.95
C THR A 3 -56.84 12.49 3.18
N LEU A 4 -56.49 11.70 2.18
CA LEU A 4 -56.34 10.25 2.25
C LEU A 4 -55.09 9.88 3.06
N PRO A 5 -55.13 8.86 3.92
CA PRO A 5 -53.97 8.40 4.68
C PRO A 5 -53.04 7.55 3.81
N ILE A 6 -51.77 7.86 3.88
CA ILE A 6 -50.67 7.06 3.32
C ILE A 6 -50.62 5.72 4.08
N LYS A 7 -50.89 4.62 3.37
CA LYS A 7 -50.70 3.27 3.90
C LYS A 7 -49.18 3.02 4.07
N THR A 8 -48.77 2.91 5.33
CA THR A 8 -47.49 2.30 5.72
C THR A 8 -47.47 0.83 5.31
N THR A 9 -46.66 0.49 4.35
CA THR A 9 -46.34 -0.89 3.98
C THR A 9 -45.58 -1.56 5.13
N ALA A 10 -45.97 -2.77 5.47
CA ALA A 10 -45.46 -3.57 6.57
C ALA A 10 -43.92 -3.85 6.43
N PRO A 11 -43.21 -3.89 7.55
CA PRO A 11 -41.76 -4.16 7.56
C PRO A 11 -41.46 -5.68 7.50
N GLY A 12 -41.68 -6.30 6.36
CA GLY A 12 -41.50 -7.76 6.25
C GLY A 12 -40.89 -8.26 4.93
N VAL A 13 -40.86 -7.40 3.91
CA VAL A 13 -40.42 -7.84 2.57
C VAL A 13 -39.06 -7.24 2.16
N ALA A 14 -38.59 -6.20 2.83
CA ALA A 14 -37.30 -5.57 2.53
C ALA A 14 -36.09 -6.41 3.00
N ASN A 15 -36.22 -7.18 4.08
CA ASN A 15 -35.09 -7.93 4.65
C ASN A 15 -34.68 -9.19 3.88
N SER A 16 -35.57 -9.78 3.07
CA SER A 16 -35.24 -11.02 2.35
C SER A 16 -34.43 -10.79 1.07
N PHE A 17 -34.50 -9.61 0.48
CA PHE A 17 -33.66 -9.25 -0.68
C PHE A 17 -32.27 -8.77 -0.28
N ASP A 18 -32.11 -8.15 0.88
CA ASP A 18 -30.81 -7.73 1.40
C ASP A 18 -29.94 -8.89 1.92
N GLU A 19 -30.56 -9.93 2.52
CA GLU A 19 -29.82 -11.12 2.97
C GLU A 19 -29.30 -11.96 1.80
N ALA A 20 -30.06 -12.11 0.71
CA ALA A 20 -29.63 -12.84 -0.48
C ALA A 20 -28.49 -12.12 -1.24
N ALA A 21 -28.39 -10.80 -1.11
CA ALA A 21 -27.32 -10.00 -1.72
C ALA A 21 -25.99 -10.05 -0.94
N GLN A 22 -25.99 -10.55 0.29
CA GLN A 22 -24.81 -10.60 1.18
C GLN A 22 -24.06 -11.95 1.14
N VAL A 23 -24.56 -12.95 0.42
CA VAL A 23 -23.86 -14.24 0.32
C VAL A 23 -22.67 -14.09 -0.65
N PRO A 24 -21.41 -14.22 -0.17
CA PRO A 24 -20.27 -14.10 -1.05
C PRO A 24 -20.20 -15.28 -2.02
N LEU A 25 -20.02 -14.99 -3.31
CA LEU A 25 -19.88 -15.94 -4.37
C LEU A 25 -18.41 -16.24 -4.65
N LEU A 26 -18.14 -17.43 -5.15
CA LEU A 26 -16.85 -17.75 -5.73
C LEU A 26 -16.78 -17.21 -7.16
N GLY A 27 -15.60 -16.78 -7.54
CA GLY A 27 -15.34 -16.24 -8.87
C GLY A 27 -13.91 -16.47 -9.32
N LEU A 28 -13.69 -16.18 -10.60
CA LEU A 28 -12.39 -16.20 -11.23
C LEU A 28 -12.05 -14.80 -11.71
N VAL A 29 -10.89 -14.27 -11.30
CA VAL A 29 -10.38 -12.94 -11.72
C VAL A 29 -9.26 -13.13 -12.73
N ILE A 30 -9.27 -12.36 -13.82
CA ILE A 30 -8.17 -12.33 -14.78
C ILE A 30 -6.99 -11.54 -14.18
N LEU A 31 -5.89 -12.23 -13.90
CA LEU A 31 -4.66 -11.62 -13.42
C LEU A 31 -3.71 -11.24 -14.55
N TRP A 32 -3.75 -11.98 -15.63
CA TRP A 32 -2.92 -11.77 -16.80
C TRP A 32 -3.56 -12.43 -18.03
N SER A 33 -3.51 -11.76 -19.16
CA SER A 33 -3.93 -12.31 -20.45
C SER A 33 -2.96 -11.88 -21.54
N LYS A 34 -2.60 -12.82 -22.43
CA LYS A 34 -1.76 -12.56 -23.59
C LYS A 34 -2.52 -11.78 -24.67
N SER A 35 -3.75 -12.17 -24.93
CA SER A 35 -4.58 -11.66 -26.03
C SER A 35 -5.43 -10.46 -25.62
N GLN A 36 -5.81 -10.37 -24.33
CA GLN A 36 -6.73 -9.37 -23.79
C GLN A 36 -6.15 -8.70 -22.51
N PRO A 37 -5.02 -7.98 -22.59
CA PRO A 37 -4.42 -7.34 -21.42
C PRO A 37 -5.34 -6.31 -20.76
N GLN A 38 -6.26 -5.71 -21.52
CA GLN A 38 -7.25 -4.75 -21.01
C GLN A 38 -8.29 -5.38 -20.08
N CYS A 39 -8.47 -6.72 -20.12
CA CYS A 39 -9.42 -7.44 -19.26
C CYS A 39 -8.82 -7.82 -17.88
N VAL A 40 -7.57 -7.44 -17.61
CA VAL A 40 -6.96 -7.69 -16.29
C VAL A 40 -7.74 -6.97 -15.19
N GLY A 41 -8.15 -7.74 -14.15
CA GLY A 41 -9.03 -7.28 -13.08
C GLY A 41 -10.51 -7.63 -13.29
N GLU A 42 -10.93 -8.01 -14.51
CA GLU A 42 -12.29 -8.51 -14.73
C GLU A 42 -12.50 -9.81 -13.98
N VAL A 43 -13.73 -10.01 -13.54
CA VAL A 43 -14.14 -11.17 -12.72
C VAL A 43 -15.33 -11.87 -13.36
N ALA A 44 -15.38 -13.18 -13.21
CA ALA A 44 -16.56 -13.97 -13.46
C ALA A 44 -17.05 -14.56 -12.14
N LEU A 45 -18.20 -14.08 -11.64
CA LEU A 45 -18.87 -14.67 -10.49
C LEU A 45 -19.63 -15.91 -10.92
N LEU A 46 -19.44 -17.00 -10.20
CA LEU A 46 -19.99 -18.31 -10.56
C LEU A 46 -21.22 -18.62 -9.69
N PRO A 47 -22.38 -18.82 -10.30
CA PRO A 47 -23.55 -19.34 -9.57
C PRO A 47 -23.22 -20.71 -8.96
N PRO A 48 -23.59 -20.96 -7.69
CA PRO A 48 -23.30 -22.24 -7.06
C PRO A 48 -24.09 -23.38 -7.70
N PHE A 49 -23.41 -24.53 -7.81
CA PHE A 49 -23.97 -25.78 -8.34
C PHE A 49 -24.36 -25.77 -9.83
N GLU A 50 -23.97 -24.75 -10.57
CA GLU A 50 -24.14 -24.69 -12.02
C GLU A 50 -22.85 -25.08 -12.72
N ARG A 51 -22.96 -26.00 -13.71
CA ARG A 51 -21.84 -26.31 -14.63
C ARG A 51 -21.78 -25.29 -15.75
N ARG A 52 -20.62 -24.67 -15.90
CA ARG A 52 -20.35 -23.70 -16.94
C ARG A 52 -19.05 -24.01 -17.68
N PHE A 53 -18.91 -23.47 -18.87
CA PHE A 53 -17.70 -23.61 -19.67
C PHE A 53 -16.85 -22.35 -19.61
N VAL A 54 -15.54 -22.52 -19.59
CA VAL A 54 -14.57 -21.44 -19.84
C VAL A 54 -13.87 -21.70 -21.14
N GLY A 55 -13.82 -20.71 -22.05
CA GLY A 55 -13.20 -20.86 -23.36
C GLY A 55 -13.58 -19.73 -24.32
N ARG A 56 -13.35 -19.96 -25.61
CA ARG A 56 -13.64 -18.97 -26.66
C ARG A 56 -15.12 -18.88 -27.06
N GLY A 57 -15.97 -19.69 -26.47
CA GLY A 57 -17.38 -19.73 -26.80
C GLY A 57 -17.77 -20.83 -27.80
N GLY A 58 -19.05 -20.89 -28.10
CA GLY A 58 -19.67 -21.89 -28.96
C GLY A 58 -21.16 -21.61 -29.18
N VAL A 59 -21.92 -22.59 -29.64
CA VAL A 59 -23.34 -22.46 -30.02
C VAL A 59 -24.22 -22.06 -28.79
N GLU A 60 -23.87 -22.48 -27.59
CA GLU A 60 -24.65 -22.22 -26.35
C GLU A 60 -23.87 -21.22 -25.46
N ILE A 61 -23.81 -19.96 -25.90
CA ILE A 61 -22.99 -18.93 -25.24
C ILE A 61 -23.43 -18.65 -23.79
N GLU A 62 -24.68 -18.83 -23.48
CA GLU A 62 -25.27 -18.68 -22.14
C GLU A 62 -24.73 -19.67 -21.12
N LYS A 63 -24.16 -20.77 -21.57
CA LYS A 63 -23.49 -21.78 -20.72
C LYS A 63 -22.02 -21.44 -20.44
N PHE A 64 -21.50 -20.38 -21.05
CA PHE A 64 -20.13 -19.96 -20.83
C PHE A 64 -20.02 -19.00 -19.66
N VAL A 65 -18.88 -19.09 -18.99
CA VAL A 65 -18.47 -18.12 -18.01
C VAL A 65 -18.13 -16.82 -18.73
N GLN A 66 -18.72 -15.73 -18.29
CA GLN A 66 -18.47 -14.40 -18.82
C GLN A 66 -17.70 -13.58 -17.80
N PHE A 67 -16.60 -13.02 -18.22
CA PHE A 67 -15.82 -12.06 -17.42
C PHE A 67 -16.39 -10.66 -17.65
N GLY A 68 -16.34 -9.83 -16.64
CA GLY A 68 -16.82 -8.46 -16.70
C GLY A 68 -16.33 -7.61 -15.55
N GLN A 69 -16.68 -6.35 -15.61
CA GLN A 69 -16.30 -5.38 -14.59
C GLN A 69 -17.25 -5.46 -13.40
N HIS A 70 -16.75 -5.94 -12.27
CA HIS A 70 -17.53 -5.98 -11.02
C HIS A 70 -17.22 -4.73 -10.21
N ARG A 71 -18.17 -3.81 -10.12
CA ARG A 71 -18.02 -2.46 -9.56
C ARG A 71 -19.19 -2.09 -8.67
N PRO A 72 -19.10 -1.02 -7.87
CA PRO A 72 -20.26 -0.45 -7.19
C PRO A 72 -21.38 -0.13 -8.17
N GLY A 73 -22.60 -0.56 -7.82
CA GLY A 73 -23.77 -0.46 -8.73
C GLY A 73 -24.03 -1.74 -9.52
N GLY A 74 -23.17 -2.75 -9.40
CA GLY A 74 -23.39 -4.09 -9.91
C GLY A 74 -22.34 -4.59 -10.87
N TYR A 75 -22.61 -5.76 -11.38
CA TYR A 75 -21.84 -6.42 -12.43
C TYR A 75 -22.24 -5.83 -13.79
N VAL A 76 -21.26 -5.22 -14.45
CA VAL A 76 -21.46 -4.76 -15.84
C VAL A 76 -20.95 -5.85 -16.75
N PRO A 77 -21.86 -6.67 -17.34
CA PRO A 77 -21.43 -7.64 -18.34
C PRO A 77 -20.87 -6.84 -19.52
N VAL A 78 -19.68 -7.18 -19.92
CA VAL A 78 -19.18 -6.86 -21.26
C VAL A 78 -20.08 -7.62 -22.22
N ASP A 79 -20.22 -7.16 -23.47
CA ASP A 79 -20.94 -7.91 -24.52
C ASP A 79 -20.67 -9.40 -24.36
N PRO A 80 -21.68 -10.30 -24.43
CA PRO A 80 -21.47 -11.74 -24.23
C PRO A 80 -20.33 -12.33 -25.06
N HIS A 81 -20.03 -11.74 -26.21
CA HIS A 81 -18.89 -12.14 -27.04
C HIS A 81 -17.56 -11.56 -26.56
N GLU A 82 -17.57 -10.39 -25.90
CA GLU A 82 -16.36 -9.77 -25.39
C GLU A 82 -15.91 -10.33 -24.03
N GLY A 83 -16.86 -10.88 -23.24
CA GLY A 83 -16.59 -11.50 -21.93
C GLY A 83 -15.96 -12.90 -21.99
N LEU A 84 -15.68 -13.44 -23.19
CA LEU A 84 -15.06 -14.74 -23.38
C LEU A 84 -13.53 -14.62 -23.53
N LEU A 85 -12.83 -15.73 -23.28
CA LEU A 85 -11.38 -15.78 -23.49
C LEU A 85 -11.06 -15.93 -24.98
N THR A 86 -10.21 -15.08 -25.53
CA THR A 86 -9.91 -15.05 -27.00
C THR A 86 -8.56 -15.62 -27.40
N GLY A 87 -7.84 -16.30 -26.50
CA GLY A 87 -6.51 -16.84 -26.78
C GLY A 87 -6.51 -17.88 -27.90
N GLU A 88 -5.52 -17.83 -28.79
CA GLU A 88 -5.43 -18.75 -29.99
C GLU A 88 -5.36 -20.20 -29.59
N SER A 89 -4.64 -20.55 -28.52
CA SER A 89 -4.49 -21.92 -28.02
C SER A 89 -5.67 -22.38 -27.15
N ILE A 90 -6.59 -21.50 -26.81
CA ILE A 90 -7.77 -21.84 -26.01
C ILE A 90 -8.83 -22.47 -26.89
N SER A 91 -9.35 -23.64 -26.50
CA SER A 91 -10.45 -24.30 -27.19
C SER A 91 -11.78 -23.56 -27.02
N GLY A 92 -12.75 -23.78 -27.90
CA GLY A 92 -14.11 -23.28 -27.74
C GLY A 92 -14.65 -23.59 -26.34
N ARG A 93 -14.63 -24.88 -25.94
CA ARG A 93 -14.82 -25.36 -24.57
C ARG A 93 -13.47 -25.82 -24.06
N GLN A 94 -12.81 -25.01 -23.19
CA GLN A 94 -11.49 -25.32 -22.67
C GLN A 94 -11.55 -25.96 -21.30
N LEU A 95 -12.38 -25.41 -20.40
CA LEU A 95 -12.61 -25.94 -19.06
C LEU A 95 -14.10 -26.14 -18.82
N VAL A 96 -14.42 -27.10 -17.97
CA VAL A 96 -15.71 -27.20 -17.27
C VAL A 96 -15.48 -26.74 -15.83
N VAL A 97 -16.30 -25.82 -15.36
CA VAL A 97 -16.23 -25.31 -13.99
C VAL A 97 -17.58 -25.47 -13.28
N CYS A 98 -17.54 -25.79 -11.98
CA CYS A 98 -18.71 -25.86 -11.14
C CYS A 98 -18.35 -25.30 -9.75
N ALA A 99 -18.96 -24.19 -9.35
CA ALA A 99 -18.76 -23.65 -8.02
C ALA A 99 -19.65 -24.38 -7.00
N THR A 100 -19.10 -24.66 -5.83
CA THR A 100 -19.83 -25.04 -4.62
C THR A 100 -19.82 -23.89 -3.65
N ALA A 101 -20.32 -24.04 -2.45
CA ALA A 101 -20.22 -22.99 -1.42
C ALA A 101 -18.77 -22.66 -0.99
N ALA A 102 -17.83 -23.60 -1.15
CA ALA A 102 -16.46 -23.49 -0.67
C ALA A 102 -15.38 -23.52 -1.74
N LYS A 103 -15.59 -24.19 -2.87
CA LYS A 103 -14.58 -24.51 -3.88
C LYS A 103 -15.14 -24.42 -5.28
N ILE A 104 -14.26 -24.19 -6.26
CA ILE A 104 -14.57 -24.33 -7.69
C ILE A 104 -13.96 -25.66 -8.17
N GLU A 105 -14.77 -26.59 -8.58
CA GLU A 105 -14.31 -27.79 -9.29
C GLU A 105 -14.04 -27.43 -10.74
N VAL A 106 -12.87 -27.80 -11.24
CA VAL A 106 -12.43 -27.48 -12.62
C VAL A 106 -11.90 -28.73 -13.29
N GLU A 107 -12.28 -28.91 -14.56
CA GLU A 107 -11.82 -30.01 -15.44
C GLU A 107 -11.39 -29.42 -16.76
N SER A 108 -10.19 -29.78 -17.24
CA SER A 108 -9.68 -29.40 -18.56
C SER A 108 -10.17 -30.36 -19.62
N VAL A 109 -11.00 -29.87 -20.54
CA VAL A 109 -11.57 -30.62 -21.66
C VAL A 109 -11.02 -30.17 -23.02
N GLY A 110 -10.26 -29.05 -23.01
CA GLY A 110 -9.66 -28.47 -24.19
C GLY A 110 -8.20 -28.89 -24.41
N ARG A 111 -7.56 -28.25 -25.41
CA ARG A 111 -6.17 -28.55 -25.81
C ARG A 111 -5.11 -27.79 -25.02
N CYS A 112 -5.44 -26.61 -24.50
CA CYS A 112 -4.49 -25.82 -23.76
C CYS A 112 -4.20 -26.49 -22.42
N VAL A 113 -2.91 -26.58 -22.05
CA VAL A 113 -2.47 -27.17 -20.79
C VAL A 113 -2.95 -26.31 -19.62
N MET A 114 -3.55 -26.93 -18.61
CA MET A 114 -3.99 -26.30 -17.39
C MET A 114 -2.97 -26.55 -16.28
N LEU A 115 -2.55 -25.47 -15.62
CA LEU A 115 -1.74 -25.54 -14.41
C LEU A 115 -2.53 -24.92 -13.26
N VAL A 116 -2.50 -25.57 -12.11
CA VAL A 116 -3.05 -25.03 -10.86
C VAL A 116 -1.89 -24.86 -9.89
N ASN A 117 -1.71 -23.62 -9.38
CA ASN A 117 -0.58 -23.27 -8.53
C ASN A 117 0.79 -23.65 -9.13
N GLY A 118 0.92 -23.55 -10.47
CA GLY A 118 2.14 -23.89 -11.20
C GLY A 118 2.30 -25.39 -11.50
N VAL A 119 1.37 -26.26 -11.06
CA VAL A 119 1.42 -27.72 -11.29
C VAL A 119 0.43 -28.10 -12.40
N GLU A 120 0.91 -28.83 -13.41
CA GLU A 120 0.06 -29.33 -14.51
C GLU A 120 -0.94 -30.38 -14.00
N THR A 121 -2.21 -30.18 -14.36
CA THR A 121 -3.29 -31.11 -13.99
C THR A 121 -4.43 -31.07 -14.99
N LYS A 122 -5.22 -32.15 -15.06
CA LYS A 122 -6.45 -32.20 -15.86
C LYS A 122 -7.70 -31.87 -15.06
N SER A 123 -7.65 -31.97 -13.72
CA SER A 123 -8.75 -31.64 -12.84
C SER A 123 -8.24 -31.17 -11.50
N ALA A 124 -8.94 -30.21 -10.89
CA ALA A 124 -8.58 -29.68 -9.58
C ALA A 124 -9.81 -29.14 -8.85
N ARG A 125 -9.62 -28.84 -7.55
CA ARG A 125 -10.55 -28.11 -6.71
C ARG A 125 -9.85 -26.84 -6.25
N LEU A 126 -10.34 -25.70 -6.70
CA LEU A 126 -9.75 -24.38 -6.37
C LEU A 126 -10.40 -23.82 -5.11
N GLU A 127 -9.57 -23.37 -4.21
CA GLU A 127 -9.96 -22.55 -3.05
C GLU A 127 -9.61 -21.08 -3.32
N PRO A 128 -10.24 -20.10 -2.63
CA PRO A 128 -9.83 -18.72 -2.75
C PRO A 128 -8.33 -18.52 -2.46
N GLY A 129 -7.63 -17.86 -3.38
CA GLY A 129 -6.18 -17.73 -3.39
C GLY A 129 -5.44 -18.65 -4.34
N ASP A 130 -6.08 -19.72 -4.84
CA ASP A 130 -5.49 -20.60 -5.85
C ASP A 130 -5.43 -19.94 -7.23
N THR A 131 -4.32 -20.14 -7.94
CA THR A 131 -4.13 -19.69 -9.31
C THR A 131 -4.41 -20.81 -10.30
N LEU A 132 -5.07 -20.46 -11.41
CA LEU A 132 -5.27 -21.34 -12.56
C LEU A 132 -4.67 -20.67 -13.80
N MET A 133 -3.71 -21.32 -14.42
CA MET A 133 -3.09 -20.85 -15.66
C MET A 133 -3.46 -21.77 -16.83
N LEU A 134 -4.00 -21.20 -17.88
CA LEU A 134 -3.97 -21.82 -19.20
C LEU A 134 -2.65 -21.40 -19.85
N GLN A 135 -1.78 -22.37 -20.04
CA GLN A 135 -0.35 -22.14 -20.32
C GLN A 135 -0.11 -21.19 -21.50
N GLY A 136 0.49 -20.03 -21.17
CA GLY A 136 0.84 -19.03 -22.17
C GLY A 136 -0.31 -18.13 -22.66
N GLU A 137 -1.55 -18.34 -22.21
CA GLU A 137 -2.72 -17.61 -22.67
C GLU A 137 -3.36 -16.73 -21.60
N VAL A 138 -3.71 -17.28 -20.43
CA VAL A 138 -4.37 -16.55 -19.35
C VAL A 138 -4.00 -17.09 -17.98
N LEU A 139 -3.91 -16.21 -16.99
CA LEU A 139 -3.77 -16.53 -15.57
C LEU A 139 -5.00 -16.03 -14.83
N LEU A 140 -5.66 -16.91 -14.10
CA LEU A 140 -6.85 -16.64 -13.30
C LEU A 140 -6.54 -16.85 -11.82
N LEU A 141 -7.26 -16.13 -10.95
CA LEU A 141 -7.25 -16.30 -9.50
C LEU A 141 -8.64 -16.69 -9.03
N CYS A 142 -8.73 -17.73 -8.21
CA CYS A 142 -9.96 -18.05 -7.48
C CYS A 142 -10.13 -17.04 -6.33
N VAL A 143 -11.28 -16.38 -6.30
CA VAL A 143 -11.62 -15.38 -5.29
C VAL A 143 -12.98 -15.67 -4.67
N ARG A 144 -13.22 -15.07 -3.50
CA ARG A 144 -14.54 -14.98 -2.89
C ARG A 144 -14.92 -13.51 -2.84
N ARG A 145 -16.06 -13.15 -3.44
CA ARG A 145 -16.53 -11.76 -3.49
C ARG A 145 -18.00 -11.67 -3.12
N GLU A 146 -18.38 -10.58 -2.49
CA GLU A 146 -19.79 -10.20 -2.34
C GLU A 146 -20.39 -9.95 -3.72
N ALA A 147 -21.66 -10.31 -3.90
CA ALA A 147 -22.36 -10.10 -5.18
C ALA A 147 -22.51 -8.60 -5.50
N ILE A 148 -22.61 -7.76 -4.47
CA ILE A 148 -22.73 -6.31 -4.58
C ILE A 148 -21.56 -5.69 -3.83
N LEU A 149 -20.79 -4.86 -4.53
CA LEU A 149 -19.71 -4.10 -3.92
C LEU A 149 -20.22 -2.82 -3.26
N PRO A 150 -19.64 -2.40 -2.11
CA PRO A 150 -20.00 -1.15 -1.47
C PRO A 150 -19.72 0.03 -2.41
N SER A 151 -20.70 0.95 -2.46
CA SER A 151 -20.61 2.15 -3.30
C SER A 151 -20.28 3.38 -2.45
N PRO A 152 -19.25 4.17 -2.79
CA PRO A 152 -19.05 5.45 -2.15
C PRO A 152 -20.18 6.42 -2.56
N PRO A 153 -21.03 6.88 -1.62
CA PRO A 153 -22.19 7.72 -1.95
C PRO A 153 -21.77 9.05 -2.59
N GLY A 154 -22.05 9.25 -3.89
CA GLY A 154 -21.63 10.43 -4.65
C GLY A 154 -20.12 10.50 -4.90
N GLY A 155 -19.40 9.38 -4.70
CA GLY A 155 -17.98 9.26 -4.98
C GLY A 155 -17.67 9.16 -6.47
N PHE A 156 -16.52 9.68 -6.87
CA PHE A 156 -15.99 9.50 -8.21
C PHE A 156 -15.54 8.03 -8.38
N ILE A 157 -16.06 7.39 -9.43
CA ILE A 157 -15.64 6.04 -9.83
C ILE A 157 -14.60 6.20 -10.95
N PRO A 158 -13.33 5.86 -10.72
CA PRO A 158 -12.28 5.97 -11.74
C PRO A 158 -12.57 5.05 -12.93
N ALA A 159 -11.91 5.21 -14.07
CA ALA A 159 -11.97 4.25 -15.15
C ALA A 159 -11.45 2.88 -14.67
N PHE A 160 -11.98 1.79 -15.24
CA PHE A 160 -11.64 0.43 -14.80
C PHE A 160 -10.14 0.15 -14.89
N GLY A 161 -9.56 -0.35 -13.80
CA GLY A 161 -8.13 -0.64 -13.69
C GLY A 161 -7.21 0.57 -13.61
N GLU A 162 -7.76 1.80 -13.64
CA GLU A 162 -6.99 3.04 -13.57
C GLU A 162 -6.95 3.59 -12.13
N PRO A 163 -5.95 4.41 -11.79
CA PRO A 163 -5.89 5.06 -10.49
C PRO A 163 -7.03 6.05 -10.29
N ASP A 164 -7.48 6.18 -9.05
CA ASP A 164 -8.36 7.32 -8.69
C ASP A 164 -7.58 8.64 -8.60
N ALA A 165 -8.29 9.72 -8.24
CA ALA A 165 -7.72 11.08 -8.19
C ALA A 165 -6.49 11.22 -7.26
N VAL A 166 -6.33 10.34 -6.28
CA VAL A 166 -5.19 10.34 -5.35
C VAL A 166 -4.15 9.27 -5.66
N GLY A 167 -4.39 8.40 -6.65
CA GLY A 167 -3.47 7.35 -7.07
C GLY A 167 -3.75 5.98 -6.48
N ILE A 168 -4.92 5.73 -5.84
CA ILE A 168 -5.27 4.39 -5.37
C ILE A 168 -5.73 3.54 -6.56
N VAL A 169 -5.03 2.42 -6.79
CA VAL A 169 -5.31 1.45 -7.86
C VAL A 169 -5.90 0.18 -7.27
N GLY A 170 -6.88 -0.40 -7.97
CA GLY A 170 -7.44 -1.71 -7.66
C GLY A 170 -8.95 -1.80 -7.90
N GLU A 171 -9.43 -3.04 -8.13
CA GLU A 171 -10.83 -3.38 -8.38
C GLU A 171 -11.32 -4.48 -7.41
N SER A 172 -10.52 -4.83 -6.41
CA SER A 172 -10.92 -5.79 -5.37
C SER A 172 -12.02 -5.25 -4.47
N ALA A 173 -12.80 -6.14 -3.87
CA ALA A 173 -13.79 -5.78 -2.86
C ALA A 173 -13.16 -5.00 -1.69
N ALA A 174 -11.93 -5.37 -1.30
CA ALA A 174 -11.19 -4.68 -0.24
C ALA A 174 -10.88 -3.22 -0.58
N VAL A 175 -10.51 -2.91 -1.84
CA VAL A 175 -10.26 -1.52 -2.27
C VAL A 175 -11.56 -0.73 -2.41
N TRP A 176 -12.64 -1.34 -2.89
CA TRP A 176 -13.95 -0.66 -2.94
C TRP A 176 -14.49 -0.37 -1.54
N GLY A 177 -14.31 -1.30 -0.59
CA GLY A 177 -14.60 -1.05 0.83
C GLY A 177 -13.75 0.10 1.39
N LEU A 178 -12.45 0.11 1.11
CA LEU A 178 -11.56 1.21 1.51
C LEU A 178 -12.04 2.55 0.95
N ARG A 179 -12.32 2.66 -0.36
CA ARG A 179 -12.81 3.90 -1.00
C ARG A 179 -14.10 4.40 -0.34
N THR A 180 -15.02 3.49 -0.01
CA THR A 180 -16.28 3.83 0.68
C THR A 180 -16.01 4.38 2.09
N HIS A 181 -15.11 3.75 2.86
CA HIS A 181 -14.74 4.24 4.19
C HIS A 181 -13.99 5.58 4.13
N LEU A 182 -13.09 5.77 3.17
CA LEU A 182 -12.36 7.03 2.98
C LEU A 182 -13.32 8.17 2.61
N TYR A 183 -14.28 7.90 1.73
CA TYR A 183 -15.29 8.87 1.36
C TYR A 183 -16.19 9.26 2.54
N ALA A 184 -16.66 8.28 3.32
CA ALA A 184 -17.42 8.55 4.54
C ALA A 184 -16.61 9.36 5.55
N ALA A 185 -15.34 8.95 5.77
CA ALA A 185 -14.42 9.66 6.64
C ALA A 185 -14.20 11.11 6.20
N ALA A 186 -14.03 11.36 4.89
CA ALA A 186 -13.82 12.69 4.34
C ALA A 186 -14.95 13.67 4.70
N ARG A 187 -16.18 13.22 4.72
CA ARG A 187 -17.39 14.04 5.00
C ARG A 187 -17.62 14.32 6.48
N THR A 188 -16.96 13.60 7.37
CA THR A 188 -17.04 13.89 8.82
C THR A 188 -16.16 15.07 9.18
N LYS A 189 -16.50 15.78 10.26
CA LYS A 189 -15.67 16.86 10.81
C LYS A 189 -14.59 16.34 11.79
N GLY A 190 -14.76 15.11 12.30
CA GLY A 190 -13.87 14.54 13.31
C GLY A 190 -12.48 14.18 12.77
N HIS A 191 -11.57 13.98 13.71
CA HIS A 191 -10.24 13.45 13.44
C HIS A 191 -10.33 11.99 13.00
N VAL A 192 -9.40 11.54 12.15
CA VAL A 192 -9.41 10.21 11.54
C VAL A 192 -8.15 9.45 11.91
N TYR A 193 -8.31 8.18 12.24
CA TYR A 193 -7.22 7.26 12.53
C TYR A 193 -7.12 6.20 11.42
N LEU A 194 -5.95 6.11 10.79
CA LEU A 194 -5.66 5.15 9.74
C LEU A 194 -4.82 4.00 10.30
N GLN A 195 -5.38 2.81 10.30
CA GLN A 195 -4.66 1.58 10.67
C GLN A 195 -4.23 0.81 9.43
N GLY A 196 -2.99 0.37 9.41
CA GLY A 196 -2.49 -0.45 8.31
C GLY A 196 -0.99 -0.66 8.38
N GLU A 197 -0.55 -1.77 7.81
CA GLU A 197 0.85 -2.14 7.74
C GLU A 197 1.69 -1.11 6.96
N SER A 198 3.01 -1.17 7.15
CA SER A 198 3.92 -0.33 6.38
C SER A 198 3.79 -0.62 4.87
N GLY A 199 3.75 0.45 4.07
CA GLY A 199 3.67 0.36 2.62
C GLY A 199 2.29 0.00 2.04
N THR A 200 1.21 0.05 2.82
CA THR A 200 -0.17 -0.21 2.34
C THR A 200 -0.79 0.97 1.58
N GLY A 201 -0.23 2.19 1.70
CA GLY A 201 -0.75 3.40 1.06
C GLY A 201 -1.52 4.33 2.01
N LYS A 202 -1.22 4.33 3.31
CA LYS A 202 -1.84 5.24 4.31
C LYS A 202 -1.77 6.72 3.92
N GLU A 203 -0.67 7.15 3.28
CA GLU A 203 -0.53 8.53 2.80
C GLU A 203 -1.54 8.86 1.69
N LEU A 204 -1.76 7.95 0.72
CA LEU A 204 -2.78 8.11 -0.31
C LEU A 204 -4.19 8.17 0.32
N ALA A 205 -4.45 7.33 1.32
CA ALA A 205 -5.69 7.34 2.07
C ALA A 205 -5.91 8.69 2.79
N ALA A 206 -4.88 9.26 3.42
CA ALA A 206 -4.96 10.57 4.07
C ALA A 206 -5.21 11.70 3.05
N ARG A 207 -4.58 11.64 1.88
CA ARG A 207 -4.82 12.59 0.78
C ARG A 207 -6.25 12.49 0.26
N ALA A 208 -6.80 11.27 0.12
CA ALA A 208 -8.20 11.06 -0.28
C ALA A 208 -9.18 11.69 0.72
N ILE A 209 -8.93 11.52 2.03
CA ILE A 209 -9.74 12.13 3.08
C ILE A 209 -9.68 13.66 2.98
N HIS A 210 -8.50 14.25 2.79
CA HIS A 210 -8.36 15.69 2.66
C HIS A 210 -9.10 16.21 1.42
N GLN A 211 -8.83 15.64 0.23
CA GLN A 211 -9.41 16.08 -1.04
C GLN A 211 -10.94 15.92 -1.09
N GLY A 212 -11.50 14.88 -0.46
CA GLY A 212 -12.93 14.65 -0.35
C GLY A 212 -13.62 15.46 0.76
N SER A 213 -12.90 16.26 1.54
CA SER A 213 -13.41 16.99 2.70
C SER A 213 -13.77 18.44 2.37
N PRO A 214 -14.59 19.09 3.24
CA PRO A 214 -14.82 20.54 3.14
C PRO A 214 -13.54 21.40 3.26
N ARG A 215 -12.42 20.80 3.70
CA ARG A 215 -11.12 21.46 3.85
C ARG A 215 -10.18 21.24 2.66
N ALA A 216 -10.67 20.71 1.55
CA ALA A 216 -9.86 20.42 0.35
C ALA A 216 -9.13 21.65 -0.22
N GLY A 217 -9.69 22.85 -0.01
CA GLY A 217 -9.06 24.12 -0.41
C GLY A 217 -8.04 24.67 0.61
N GLY A 218 -7.94 24.06 1.80
CA GLY A 218 -6.98 24.45 2.83
C GLY A 218 -5.63 23.75 2.69
N PRO A 219 -4.66 24.06 3.59
CA PRO A 219 -3.37 23.41 3.56
C PRO A 219 -3.46 21.92 3.90
N TYR A 220 -2.75 21.09 3.13
CA TYR A 220 -2.45 19.70 3.48
C TYR A 220 -0.99 19.60 3.89
N VAL A 221 -0.75 19.33 5.15
CA VAL A 221 0.59 19.16 5.71
C VAL A 221 0.78 17.70 6.09
N ALA A 222 1.83 17.07 5.60
CA ALA A 222 2.19 15.69 5.94
C ALA A 222 3.49 15.68 6.74
N HIS A 223 3.49 14.95 7.85
CA HIS A 223 4.67 14.76 8.68
C HIS A 223 4.76 13.31 9.16
N ASN A 224 5.99 12.77 9.12
CA ASN A 224 6.27 11.43 9.66
C ASN A 224 7.06 11.58 10.96
N ALA A 225 6.47 11.08 12.06
CA ALA A 225 7.06 11.20 13.40
C ALA A 225 8.37 10.40 13.55
N SER A 226 8.58 9.33 12.77
CA SER A 226 9.81 8.54 12.82
C SER A 226 11.06 9.27 12.30
N ASN A 227 10.89 10.36 11.57
CA ASN A 227 12.01 11.07 10.92
C ASN A 227 12.79 11.99 11.86
N SER A 228 12.37 12.13 13.11
CA SER A 228 12.95 13.08 14.04
C SER A 228 13.32 12.43 15.38
N THR A 229 14.37 12.89 16.01
CA THR A 229 14.68 12.49 17.40
C THR A 229 13.62 13.04 18.33
N SER A 230 13.34 12.36 19.43
CA SER A 230 12.30 12.71 20.39
C SER A 230 12.41 14.15 20.91
N SER A 231 13.63 14.64 21.13
CA SER A 231 13.89 16.02 21.58
C SER A 231 13.61 17.10 20.54
N LEU A 232 13.57 16.74 19.24
CA LEU A 232 13.31 17.67 18.14
C LEU A 232 11.84 17.71 17.72
N LEU A 233 11.08 16.65 18.01
CA LEU A 233 9.71 16.48 17.56
C LEU A 233 8.75 17.54 18.12
N GLU A 234 8.88 17.88 19.40
CA GLU A 234 7.97 18.84 20.04
C GLU A 234 8.03 20.21 19.37
N TRP A 235 9.24 20.79 19.23
CA TRP A 235 9.36 22.09 18.60
C TRP A 235 9.08 22.06 17.08
N GLN A 236 9.30 20.94 16.42
CA GLN A 236 8.87 20.78 15.03
C GLN A 236 7.35 20.77 14.90
N LEU A 237 6.64 20.05 15.78
CA LEU A 237 5.18 19.96 15.75
C LEU A 237 4.52 21.24 16.18
N PHE A 238 4.91 21.78 17.34
CA PHE A 238 4.20 22.88 17.99
C PHE A 238 4.87 24.26 17.79
N GLY A 239 6.11 24.27 17.28
CA GLY A 239 6.91 25.47 17.13
C GLY A 239 7.73 25.80 18.36
N ASN A 240 8.55 26.85 18.29
CA ASN A 240 9.36 27.35 19.42
C ASN A 240 9.47 28.85 19.39
N LEU A 241 9.61 29.45 20.57
CA LEU A 241 10.00 30.83 20.72
C LEU A 241 11.51 31.01 20.48
N ARG A 242 11.94 32.26 20.24
CA ARG A 242 13.35 32.58 20.05
C ARG A 242 14.16 32.18 21.29
N ASN A 243 15.34 31.64 21.10
CA ASN A 243 16.26 31.13 22.13
C ASN A 243 15.72 29.94 22.94
N CYS A 244 14.74 29.20 22.41
CA CYS A 244 14.18 28.01 23.03
C CYS A 244 14.16 26.84 22.04
N PRO A 245 14.52 25.59 22.41
CA PRO A 245 15.03 25.19 23.74
C PRO A 245 16.49 25.63 24.01
N ASN A 246 17.24 26.02 22.97
CA ASN A 246 18.67 26.42 23.12
C ASN A 246 18.88 27.87 22.74
N GLN A 247 19.81 28.52 23.45
CA GLN A 247 20.19 29.89 23.17
C GLN A 247 20.72 30.06 21.74
N GLY A 248 20.27 31.09 21.03
CA GLY A 248 20.61 31.31 19.60
C GLY A 248 19.64 30.68 18.60
N MET A 249 18.69 29.83 19.02
CA MET A 249 17.70 29.29 18.08
C MET A 249 16.70 30.38 17.65
N PRO A 250 16.43 30.50 16.33
CA PRO A 250 15.38 31.36 15.82
C PRO A 250 13.99 30.84 16.22
N ALA A 251 13.01 31.71 16.38
CA ALA A 251 11.61 31.32 16.50
C ALA A 251 11.15 30.61 15.21
N ARG A 252 10.41 29.53 15.35
CA ARG A 252 9.84 28.78 14.22
C ARG A 252 8.36 28.50 14.45
N LYS A 253 7.59 28.64 13.38
CA LYS A 253 6.20 28.19 13.34
C LYS A 253 6.20 26.66 13.27
N GLY A 254 5.45 26.00 14.15
CA GLY A 254 5.31 24.55 14.15
C GLY A 254 4.48 24.02 12.96
N ILE A 255 4.55 22.70 12.77
CA ILE A 255 3.79 21.98 11.74
C ILE A 255 2.28 22.10 12.01
N VAL A 256 1.86 21.96 13.27
CA VAL A 256 0.44 22.08 13.67
C VAL A 256 -0.11 23.46 13.33
N PRO A 257 0.47 24.58 13.73
CA PRO A 257 0.00 25.90 13.30
C PRO A 257 0.09 26.13 11.79
N SER A 258 0.99 25.43 11.09
CA SER A 258 1.11 25.55 9.62
C SER A 258 -0.02 24.87 8.87
N ALA A 259 -0.73 23.94 9.50
CA ALA A 259 -1.90 23.25 8.97
C ALA A 259 -3.23 23.94 9.33
N ASP A 260 -3.19 25.12 9.93
CA ASP A 260 -4.38 25.86 10.36
C ASP A 260 -5.37 26.09 9.20
N GLY A 261 -6.65 25.86 9.43
CA GLY A 261 -7.71 25.86 8.40
C GLY A 261 -7.72 24.64 7.49
N GLY A 262 -6.77 23.71 7.65
CA GLY A 262 -6.57 22.56 6.76
C GLY A 262 -6.57 21.20 7.43
N THR A 263 -5.69 20.32 6.94
CA THR A 263 -5.51 18.96 7.41
C THR A 263 -4.03 18.66 7.68
N LEU A 264 -3.74 18.12 8.85
CA LEU A 264 -2.44 17.56 9.19
C LEU A 264 -2.49 16.03 9.14
N PHE A 265 -1.73 15.44 8.23
CA PHE A 265 -1.45 14.01 8.22
C PHE A 265 -0.22 13.73 9.07
N LEU A 266 -0.40 12.97 10.15
CA LEU A 266 0.66 12.59 11.06
C LEU A 266 0.89 11.08 10.94
N ASP A 267 1.91 10.69 10.17
CA ASP A 267 2.29 9.29 10.00
C ASP A 267 3.16 8.82 11.16
N GLU A 268 3.01 7.55 11.52
CA GLU A 268 3.68 6.86 12.63
C GLU A 268 3.49 7.59 13.98
N ILE A 269 2.23 7.95 14.29
CA ILE A 269 1.88 8.61 15.56
C ILE A 269 2.37 7.83 16.80
N GLY A 270 2.52 6.49 16.67
CA GLY A 270 3.08 5.62 17.72
C GLY A 270 4.56 5.86 18.02
N ASP A 271 5.27 6.69 17.23
CA ASP A 271 6.66 7.09 17.47
C ASP A 271 6.78 8.41 18.28
N LEU A 272 5.64 9.08 18.53
CA LEU A 272 5.63 10.29 19.34
C LEU A 272 6.02 9.98 20.79
N PRO A 273 6.93 10.78 21.40
CA PRO A 273 7.22 10.69 22.80
C PRO A 273 5.98 11.05 23.66
N PRO A 274 5.87 10.57 24.91
CA PRO A 274 4.71 10.78 25.75
C PRO A 274 4.33 12.26 25.94
N ASP A 275 5.32 13.15 26.03
CA ASP A 275 5.09 14.58 26.20
C ASP A 275 4.47 15.22 24.94
N ALA A 276 4.94 14.82 23.75
CA ALA A 276 4.33 15.25 22.50
C ALA A 276 2.91 14.69 22.31
N GLN A 277 2.65 13.45 22.75
CA GLN A 277 1.29 12.90 22.77
C GLN A 277 0.37 13.70 23.70
N ALA A 278 0.87 14.12 24.88
CA ALA A 278 0.10 14.94 25.84
C ALA A 278 -0.23 16.34 25.27
N GLN A 279 0.72 16.98 24.58
CA GLN A 279 0.45 18.25 23.90
C GLN A 279 -0.51 18.09 22.73
N LEU A 280 -0.38 16.99 21.95
CA LEU A 280 -1.29 16.69 20.85
C LEU A 280 -2.74 16.55 21.33
N LEU A 281 -2.97 15.92 22.49
CA LEU A 281 -4.31 15.82 23.09
C LEU A 281 -4.93 17.19 23.33
N ARG A 282 -4.18 18.19 23.83
CA ARG A 282 -4.69 19.55 24.03
C ARG A 282 -5.12 20.18 22.70
N VAL A 283 -4.34 19.95 21.65
CA VAL A 283 -4.71 20.44 20.30
C VAL A 283 -5.97 19.74 19.78
N LEU A 284 -6.09 18.43 19.98
CA LEU A 284 -7.27 17.66 19.53
C LEU A 284 -8.54 18.06 20.28
N ASP A 285 -8.43 18.33 21.60
CA ASP A 285 -9.59 18.63 22.47
C ASP A 285 -10.00 20.11 22.41
N ALA A 286 -9.05 21.03 22.50
CA ALA A 286 -9.32 22.45 22.66
C ALA A 286 -8.93 23.30 21.43
N GLY A 287 -8.20 22.75 20.47
CA GLY A 287 -7.62 23.53 19.38
C GLY A 287 -6.50 24.49 19.89
N GLU A 288 -5.86 24.16 20.99
CA GLU A 288 -4.84 25.00 21.62
C GLU A 288 -3.45 24.42 21.41
N CYS A 289 -2.59 25.19 20.73
CA CYS A 289 -1.21 24.85 20.44
C CYS A 289 -0.26 25.82 21.16
N THR A 290 0.57 25.29 22.06
CA THR A 290 1.55 26.11 22.81
C THR A 290 2.95 25.87 22.24
N PRO A 291 3.65 26.88 21.72
CA PRO A 291 5.02 26.71 21.23
C PRO A 291 5.98 26.45 22.42
N VAL A 292 7.05 25.70 22.16
CA VAL A 292 8.08 25.37 23.16
C VAL A 292 8.71 26.68 23.69
N GLY A 293 8.73 26.83 25.00
CA GLY A 293 9.19 28.04 25.68
C GLY A 293 8.14 29.15 25.79
N GLY A 294 6.92 28.93 25.37
CA GLY A 294 5.81 29.86 25.50
C GLY A 294 4.77 29.38 26.52
N ASP A 295 4.13 30.34 27.18
CA ASP A 295 3.07 30.07 28.17
C ASP A 295 1.66 30.38 27.62
N VAL A 296 1.58 31.04 26.45
CA VAL A 296 0.32 31.49 25.90
C VAL A 296 -0.07 30.53 24.75
N PRO A 297 -1.19 29.80 24.86
CA PRO A 297 -1.67 28.93 23.79
C PRO A 297 -2.20 29.75 22.60
N GLN A 298 -1.89 29.31 21.40
CA GLN A 298 -2.46 29.81 20.13
C GLN A 298 -3.60 28.91 19.71
N ARG A 299 -4.71 29.50 19.32
CA ARG A 299 -5.84 28.73 18.76
C ARG A 299 -5.53 28.33 17.32
N VAL A 300 -5.80 27.08 17.01
CA VAL A 300 -5.65 26.48 15.68
C VAL A 300 -6.87 25.63 15.35
N ASP A 301 -7.31 25.67 14.10
CA ASP A 301 -8.39 24.82 13.58
C ASP A 301 -7.83 23.81 12.60
N VAL A 302 -7.27 22.71 13.12
CA VAL A 302 -6.61 21.65 12.32
C VAL A 302 -7.39 20.36 12.39
N ARG A 303 -7.67 19.78 11.25
CA ARG A 303 -8.17 18.40 11.16
C ARG A 303 -6.99 17.43 11.13
N PHE A 304 -6.96 16.48 12.06
CA PHE A 304 -5.90 15.46 12.11
C PHE A 304 -6.36 14.19 11.38
N VAL A 305 -5.44 13.65 10.57
CA VAL A 305 -5.47 12.29 10.07
C VAL A 305 -4.20 11.62 10.59
N ALA A 306 -4.33 10.78 11.59
CA ALA A 306 -3.19 10.07 12.18
C ALA A 306 -3.07 8.66 11.62
N ALA A 307 -1.84 8.16 11.48
CA ALA A 307 -1.59 6.81 11.01
C ALA A 307 -0.49 6.13 11.83
N THR A 308 -0.58 4.81 11.98
CA THR A 308 0.48 4.00 12.56
C THR A 308 0.42 2.56 12.07
N ASN A 309 1.55 1.87 12.14
CA ASN A 309 1.67 0.41 11.97
C ASN A 309 1.81 -0.30 13.31
N LYS A 310 1.92 0.45 14.43
CA LYS A 310 2.11 -0.08 15.78
C LYS A 310 0.76 -0.41 16.45
N PRO A 311 0.75 -1.33 17.43
CA PRO A 311 -0.44 -1.60 18.21
C PRO A 311 -0.83 -0.37 19.06
N GLU A 312 -2.13 -0.22 19.34
CA GLU A 312 -2.66 0.90 20.12
C GLU A 312 -2.07 1.02 21.54
N SER A 313 -1.55 -0.08 22.08
CA SER A 313 -0.90 -0.11 23.40
C SER A 313 0.35 0.79 23.52
N VAL A 314 0.93 1.24 22.40
CA VAL A 314 2.06 2.20 22.39
C VAL A 314 1.58 3.64 22.57
N LEU A 315 0.31 3.90 22.30
CA LEU A 315 -0.30 5.21 22.48
C LEU A 315 -0.80 5.38 23.91
N ARG A 316 -0.87 6.60 24.36
CA ARG A 316 -1.61 6.93 25.58
C ARG A 316 -3.05 6.46 25.41
N SER A 317 -3.62 5.88 26.46
CA SER A 317 -4.96 5.26 26.43
C SER A 317 -6.10 6.24 26.06
N ASP A 318 -5.90 7.53 26.27
CA ASP A 318 -6.85 8.60 25.99
C ASP A 318 -6.77 9.13 24.54
N LEU A 319 -5.63 8.91 23.86
CA LEU A 319 -5.39 9.44 22.52
C LEU A 319 -6.25 8.80 21.42
N PRO A 320 -6.40 7.44 21.33
CA PRO A 320 -7.25 6.82 20.34
C PRO A 320 -8.72 7.25 20.40
N ALA A 321 -9.24 7.53 21.61
CA ALA A 321 -10.62 7.99 21.81
C ALA A 321 -10.93 9.37 21.18
N ARG A 322 -9.91 10.14 20.81
CA ARG A 322 -10.07 11.45 20.14
C ARG A 322 -10.24 11.34 18.63
N PHE A 323 -9.99 10.16 18.08
CA PHE A 323 -10.22 9.89 16.66
C PHE A 323 -11.60 9.26 16.46
N LEU A 324 -12.54 10.08 15.99
CA LEU A 324 -13.94 9.67 15.82
C LEU A 324 -14.12 8.56 14.78
N VAL A 325 -13.25 8.52 13.77
CA VAL A 325 -13.34 7.60 12.64
C VAL A 325 -12.07 6.78 12.55
N ASN A 326 -12.23 5.45 12.56
CA ASN A 326 -11.15 4.52 12.34
C ASN A 326 -11.30 3.88 10.95
N VAL A 327 -10.27 3.97 10.11
CA VAL A 327 -10.24 3.39 8.77
C VAL A 327 -9.08 2.42 8.65
N ARG A 328 -9.38 1.16 8.36
CA ARG A 328 -8.37 0.14 8.08
C ARG A 328 -7.97 0.17 6.61
N VAL A 329 -6.67 0.32 6.35
CA VAL A 329 -6.09 0.20 5.00
C VAL A 329 -5.64 -1.25 4.79
N PRO A 330 -6.27 -2.01 3.87
CA PRO A 330 -6.01 -3.43 3.72
C PRO A 330 -4.59 -3.71 3.24
N PRO A 331 -3.90 -4.70 3.80
CA PRO A 331 -2.60 -5.15 3.31
C PRO A 331 -2.74 -5.80 1.92
N LEU A 332 -1.63 -5.84 1.18
CA LEU A 332 -1.63 -6.32 -0.20
C LEU A 332 -2.09 -7.79 -0.33
N ARG A 333 -1.83 -8.63 0.67
CA ARG A 333 -2.29 -10.03 0.69
C ARG A 333 -3.82 -10.18 0.73
N GLU A 334 -4.57 -9.21 1.25
CA GLU A 334 -6.04 -9.20 1.27
C GLU A 334 -6.65 -8.65 -0.04
N ARG A 335 -5.81 -8.10 -0.91
CA ARG A 335 -6.15 -7.59 -2.23
C ARG A 335 -5.14 -8.04 -3.30
N ALA A 336 -4.68 -9.28 -3.20
CA ALA A 336 -3.65 -9.82 -4.10
C ALA A 336 -4.08 -9.77 -5.59
N GLU A 337 -5.37 -9.81 -5.86
CA GLU A 337 -5.95 -9.64 -7.19
C GLU A 337 -5.69 -8.26 -7.83
N ASP A 338 -5.36 -7.23 -7.01
CA ASP A 338 -5.00 -5.89 -7.50
C ASP A 338 -3.52 -5.78 -7.89
N ILE A 339 -2.68 -6.76 -7.54
CA ILE A 339 -1.23 -6.74 -7.81
C ILE A 339 -0.92 -6.46 -9.29
N PRO A 340 -1.58 -7.10 -10.27
CA PRO A 340 -1.31 -6.84 -11.69
C PRO A 340 -1.60 -5.39 -12.09
N LEU A 341 -2.70 -4.83 -11.60
CA LEU A 341 -3.09 -3.45 -11.89
C LEU A 341 -2.11 -2.45 -11.27
N ILE A 342 -1.71 -2.68 -10.00
CA ILE A 342 -0.71 -1.86 -9.30
C ILE A 342 0.64 -1.95 -10.01
N ALA A 343 1.05 -3.16 -10.44
CA ALA A 343 2.30 -3.38 -11.15
C ALA A 343 2.32 -2.65 -12.51
N ARG A 344 1.21 -2.77 -13.27
CA ARG A 344 1.04 -2.05 -14.55
C ARG A 344 1.17 -0.55 -14.34
N GLN A 345 0.42 0.01 -13.41
CA GLN A 345 0.41 1.45 -13.15
C GLN A 345 1.79 1.95 -12.73
N TRP A 346 2.45 1.27 -11.80
CA TRP A 346 3.78 1.67 -11.35
C TRP A 346 4.82 1.65 -12.47
N ILE A 347 4.82 0.64 -13.35
CA ILE A 347 5.75 0.58 -14.49
C ILE A 347 5.46 1.70 -15.49
N LEU A 348 4.19 2.03 -15.74
CA LEU A 348 3.81 3.14 -16.61
C LEU A 348 4.28 4.50 -16.05
N GLU A 349 4.13 4.73 -14.75
CA GLU A 349 4.62 5.93 -14.07
C GLU A 349 6.14 6.00 -14.09
N HIS A 350 6.80 4.89 -13.75
CA HIS A 350 8.26 4.80 -13.78
C HIS A 350 8.83 5.07 -15.18
N ALA A 351 8.15 4.64 -16.24
CA ALA A 351 8.55 4.92 -17.61
C ALA A 351 8.35 6.37 -18.05
N ARG A 352 7.49 7.12 -17.38
CA ARG A 352 7.35 8.58 -17.60
C ARG A 352 8.49 9.34 -16.93
N GLU A 353 8.89 8.90 -15.74
CA GLU A 353 9.96 9.52 -14.96
C GLU A 353 11.35 9.11 -15.44
N ARG A 354 11.54 7.84 -15.82
CA ARG A 354 12.81 7.23 -16.24
C ARG A 354 12.61 6.36 -17.48
N PRO A 355 12.44 6.98 -18.66
CA PRO A 355 12.14 6.26 -19.91
C PRO A 355 13.19 5.21 -20.28
N GLU A 356 14.46 5.48 -20.01
CA GLU A 356 15.59 4.60 -20.31
C GLU A 356 15.51 3.26 -19.57
N GLU A 357 14.88 3.22 -18.40
CA GLU A 357 14.75 2.01 -17.59
C GLU A 357 13.54 1.15 -17.98
N ALA A 358 12.41 1.78 -18.35
CA ALA A 358 11.13 1.08 -18.43
C ALA A 358 10.42 1.14 -19.79
N ARG A 359 10.75 2.08 -20.70
CA ARG A 359 10.04 2.26 -21.97
C ARG A 359 10.02 1.01 -22.84
N ARG A 360 11.05 0.16 -22.79
CA ARG A 360 11.14 -1.08 -23.57
C ARG A 360 10.07 -2.10 -23.20
N PHE A 361 9.47 -2.01 -22.01
CA PHE A 361 8.43 -2.91 -21.53
C PHE A 361 7.02 -2.45 -21.91
N ILE A 362 6.89 -1.25 -22.49
CA ILE A 362 5.59 -0.66 -22.84
C ILE A 362 5.31 -0.85 -24.33
N TYR A 363 4.05 -1.10 -24.65
CA TYR A 363 3.56 -1.19 -26.01
C TYR A 363 2.14 -0.62 -26.12
N ALA A 364 1.70 -0.32 -27.34
CA ALA A 364 0.31 0.03 -27.58
C ALA A 364 -0.54 -1.25 -27.55
N GLY A 365 -1.44 -1.33 -26.56
CA GLY A 365 -2.38 -2.46 -26.44
C GLY A 365 -3.43 -2.45 -27.55
N PRO A 366 -4.28 -3.51 -27.59
CA PRO A 366 -5.35 -3.63 -28.61
C PRO A 366 -6.32 -2.43 -28.62
N SER A 367 -6.55 -1.81 -27.47
CA SER A 367 -7.38 -0.59 -27.31
C SER A 367 -6.67 0.71 -27.63
N GLY A 368 -5.41 0.68 -28.09
CA GLY A 368 -4.57 1.84 -28.30
C GLY A 368 -4.00 2.45 -27.01
N ARG A 369 -4.36 1.93 -25.85
CA ARG A 369 -3.81 2.36 -24.55
C ARG A 369 -2.43 1.77 -24.30
N PRO A 370 -1.56 2.46 -23.54
CA PRO A 370 -0.27 1.89 -23.15
C PRO A 370 -0.47 0.69 -22.23
N GLU A 371 0.13 -0.43 -22.60
CA GLU A 371 0.14 -1.67 -21.83
C GLU A 371 1.57 -2.10 -21.52
N VAL A 372 1.73 -2.97 -20.50
CA VAL A 372 3.03 -3.40 -20.02
C VAL A 372 3.25 -4.89 -20.29
N ARG A 373 4.38 -5.24 -20.87
CA ARG A 373 4.76 -6.65 -21.06
C ARG A 373 5.34 -7.23 -19.78
N ILE A 374 4.48 -7.88 -18.98
CA ILE A 374 4.85 -8.61 -17.77
C ILE A 374 4.63 -10.11 -18.03
N SER A 375 5.47 -10.98 -17.49
CA SER A 375 5.28 -12.42 -17.60
C SER A 375 4.22 -12.93 -16.63
N ALA A 376 3.38 -13.88 -17.07
CA ALA A 376 2.38 -14.53 -16.23
C ALA A 376 3.02 -15.15 -14.97
N ARG A 377 4.20 -15.77 -15.10
CA ARG A 377 4.93 -16.38 -13.98
C ARG A 377 5.35 -15.35 -12.90
N LEU A 378 5.71 -14.13 -13.32
CA LEU A 378 6.03 -13.07 -12.34
C LEU A 378 4.76 -12.66 -11.58
N ILE A 379 3.65 -12.44 -12.28
CA ILE A 379 2.37 -12.10 -11.66
C ILE A 379 1.92 -13.23 -10.72
N GLU A 380 1.94 -14.47 -11.16
CA GLU A 380 1.57 -15.64 -10.35
C GLU A 380 2.40 -15.70 -9.06
N HIS A 381 3.72 -15.53 -9.15
CA HIS A 381 4.60 -15.53 -8.00
C HIS A 381 4.23 -14.40 -7.02
N LEU A 382 4.06 -13.17 -7.51
CA LEU A 382 3.72 -12.00 -6.67
C LEU A 382 2.35 -12.12 -5.99
N VAL A 383 1.40 -12.79 -6.63
CA VAL A 383 0.05 -13.02 -6.09
C VAL A 383 0.05 -14.12 -5.04
N ARG A 384 0.77 -15.20 -5.28
CA ARG A 384 0.87 -16.33 -4.33
C ARG A 384 1.75 -16.02 -3.13
N GLU A 385 2.76 -15.20 -3.33
CA GLU A 385 3.71 -14.76 -2.30
C GLU A 385 3.76 -13.23 -2.27
N PRO A 386 2.70 -12.57 -1.77
CA PRO A 386 2.66 -11.12 -1.71
C PRO A 386 3.86 -10.57 -0.94
N PRO A 387 4.56 -9.58 -1.51
CA PRO A 387 5.81 -9.09 -0.93
C PRO A 387 5.61 -8.49 0.47
N PRO A 388 6.55 -8.71 1.38
CA PRO A 388 6.60 -7.99 2.64
C PRO A 388 6.71 -6.48 2.36
N LEU A 389 6.21 -5.64 3.25
CA LEU A 389 6.07 -4.19 3.07
C LEU A 389 5.07 -3.79 1.96
N ASN A 390 4.16 -4.69 1.60
CA ASN A 390 3.00 -4.39 0.76
C ASN A 390 3.38 -3.73 -0.59
N VAL A 391 2.72 -2.62 -0.96
CA VAL A 391 2.95 -1.93 -2.24
C VAL A 391 4.39 -1.42 -2.35
N ARG A 392 4.99 -0.94 -1.25
CA ARG A 392 6.41 -0.54 -1.24
C ARG A 392 7.34 -1.72 -1.56
N GLY A 393 7.05 -2.90 -1.01
CA GLY A 393 7.76 -4.15 -1.31
C GLY A 393 7.54 -4.56 -2.77
N LEU A 394 6.31 -4.45 -3.28
CA LEU A 394 5.98 -4.74 -4.68
C LEU A 394 6.80 -3.87 -5.65
N HIS A 395 6.86 -2.56 -5.43
CA HIS A 395 7.65 -1.63 -6.24
C HIS A 395 9.13 -2.02 -6.29
N LYS A 396 9.70 -2.38 -5.12
CA LYS A 396 11.09 -2.84 -5.04
C LYS A 396 11.32 -4.12 -5.86
N LEU A 397 10.42 -5.10 -5.76
CA LEU A 397 10.53 -6.36 -6.50
C LEU A 397 10.36 -6.15 -8.02
N LEU A 398 9.43 -5.28 -8.43
CA LEU A 398 9.25 -4.92 -9.84
C LEU A 398 10.49 -4.23 -10.40
N TRP A 399 11.11 -3.31 -9.65
CA TRP A 399 12.34 -2.67 -10.05
C TRP A 399 13.47 -3.69 -10.26
N VAL A 400 13.66 -4.63 -9.32
CA VAL A 400 14.64 -5.72 -9.45
C VAL A 400 14.32 -6.61 -10.66
N ALA A 401 13.04 -6.93 -10.89
CA ALA A 401 12.61 -7.73 -12.03
C ALA A 401 12.88 -7.02 -13.37
N MET A 402 12.66 -5.70 -13.46
CA MET A 402 12.98 -4.90 -14.64
C MET A 402 14.48 -4.87 -14.93
N GLN A 403 15.30 -4.63 -13.92
CA GLN A 403 16.77 -4.61 -14.06
C GLN A 403 17.33 -5.99 -14.48
N GLY A 404 16.76 -7.07 -13.95
CA GLY A 404 17.15 -8.45 -14.30
C GLY A 404 16.63 -8.95 -15.66
N SER A 405 15.75 -8.20 -16.32
CA SER A 405 15.16 -8.59 -17.59
C SER A 405 16.00 -8.12 -18.78
N THR A 406 16.42 -9.05 -19.66
CA THR A 406 17.27 -8.74 -20.82
C THR A 406 16.51 -8.38 -22.10
N GLY A 407 15.16 -8.60 -22.13
CA GLY A 407 14.31 -8.33 -23.28
C GLY A 407 13.29 -7.22 -23.03
N ASP A 408 12.23 -7.24 -23.83
CA ASP A 408 11.11 -6.30 -23.79
C ASP A 408 9.98 -6.69 -22.83
N LYS A 409 10.17 -7.78 -22.04
CA LYS A 409 9.19 -8.32 -21.08
C LYS A 409 9.80 -8.39 -19.69
N VAL A 410 9.10 -7.88 -18.69
CA VAL A 410 9.47 -8.01 -17.28
C VAL A 410 9.26 -9.46 -16.86
N ARG A 411 10.32 -10.12 -16.43
CA ARG A 411 10.34 -11.55 -16.10
C ARG A 411 10.67 -11.79 -14.64
N LEU A 412 10.25 -12.95 -14.13
CA LEU A 412 10.66 -13.42 -12.82
C LEU A 412 12.20 -13.61 -12.80
N PRO A 413 12.97 -12.93 -11.96
CA PRO A 413 14.40 -13.13 -11.81
C PRO A 413 14.72 -14.57 -11.39
N LYS A 414 15.88 -15.09 -11.80
CA LYS A 414 16.33 -16.45 -11.40
C LYS A 414 16.54 -16.61 -9.90
N ALA A 415 16.89 -15.54 -9.22
CA ALA A 415 16.95 -15.45 -7.76
C ALA A 415 16.22 -14.15 -7.37
N PHE A 416 15.07 -14.26 -6.72
CA PHE A 416 14.54 -13.14 -5.94
C PHE A 416 15.44 -12.99 -4.73
N PRO A 417 15.87 -11.78 -4.38
CA PRO A 417 16.53 -11.59 -3.10
C PRO A 417 15.57 -12.08 -2.00
N ALA A 418 15.96 -13.13 -1.28
CA ALA A 418 15.30 -13.53 -0.04
C ALA A 418 15.12 -12.24 0.77
N ALA A 419 13.93 -12.02 1.34
CA ALA A 419 13.47 -10.79 1.97
C ALA A 419 14.64 -10.00 2.61
N ALA A 420 15.23 -9.06 1.85
CA ALA A 420 16.36 -8.30 2.31
C ALA A 420 15.83 -7.31 3.33
N SER A 421 16.14 -7.57 4.59
CA SER A 421 16.08 -6.64 5.70
C SER A 421 16.52 -5.25 5.23
N THR A 422 15.60 -4.31 5.33
CA THR A 422 15.78 -2.86 5.43
C THR A 422 17.07 -2.25 4.91
N ALA A 423 17.25 -2.15 3.60
CA ALA A 423 18.14 -1.16 3.01
C ALA A 423 17.26 0.01 2.50
N SER A 424 17.49 1.19 3.05
CA SER A 424 16.79 2.41 2.69
C SER A 424 16.89 2.69 1.19
N MET A 425 15.74 2.78 0.52
CA MET A 425 15.65 3.35 -0.83
C MET A 425 16.04 4.83 -0.79
N PRO A 426 16.71 5.37 -1.81
CA PRO A 426 16.86 6.81 -1.90
C PRO A 426 15.48 7.46 -2.00
N SER A 427 15.17 8.31 -1.03
CA SER A 427 13.95 9.11 -1.02
C SER A 427 13.93 10.02 -2.24
N THR A 428 12.86 9.93 -3.04
CA THR A 428 12.55 10.89 -4.10
C THR A 428 12.45 12.28 -3.47
N PRO A 429 13.18 13.29 -3.94
CA PRO A 429 13.03 14.64 -3.41
C PRO A 429 11.63 15.17 -3.76
N ALA A 430 10.88 15.58 -2.74
CA ALA A 430 9.63 16.29 -2.91
C ALA A 430 9.87 17.54 -3.78
N ALA A 431 9.00 17.74 -4.76
CA ALA A 431 9.04 18.90 -5.67
C ALA A 431 9.15 20.20 -4.88
N ALA A 432 10.18 20.97 -5.15
CA ALA A 432 10.43 22.28 -4.58
C ALA A 432 9.39 23.30 -5.08
N PRO A 433 8.94 24.22 -4.24
CA PRO A 433 8.14 25.35 -4.70
C PRO A 433 9.00 26.34 -5.51
N SER A 434 8.40 26.83 -6.57
CA SER A 434 8.90 27.79 -7.57
C SER A 434 9.66 28.99 -7.02
N ALA A 435 10.65 29.37 -7.77
CA ALA A 435 11.68 30.37 -7.56
C ALA A 435 11.22 31.80 -7.20
N ALA A 436 11.99 32.45 -6.34
CA ALA A 436 12.13 33.92 -6.27
C ALA A 436 13.53 34.32 -6.80
N PRO A 437 13.71 35.59 -7.27
CA PRO A 437 14.80 35.98 -8.16
C PRO A 437 16.16 36.22 -7.49
N PRO A 438 17.26 36.35 -8.25
CA PRO A 438 18.62 36.25 -7.78
C PRO A 438 19.17 37.55 -7.17
N GLY A 439 19.83 37.42 -6.03
CA GLY A 439 20.55 38.53 -5.40
C GLY A 439 21.79 38.07 -4.66
N ARG A 440 22.94 38.43 -5.21
CA ARG A 440 24.27 38.62 -4.59
C ARG A 440 24.96 37.47 -3.86
N THR A 441 26.00 36.97 -4.49
CA THR A 441 27.10 36.14 -3.95
C THR A 441 27.89 36.81 -2.84
N PRO A 442 28.21 36.08 -1.75
CA PRO A 442 29.37 36.36 -0.87
C PRO A 442 30.56 35.42 -1.21
N PRO A 443 31.79 35.79 -0.82
CA PRO A 443 33.01 35.12 -1.25
C PRO A 443 33.29 33.81 -0.48
N PRO A 444 34.22 32.99 -0.98
CA PRO A 444 34.43 31.62 -0.50
C PRO A 444 35.17 31.59 0.85
N SER A 445 34.61 30.88 1.82
CA SER A 445 35.28 30.52 3.06
C SER A 445 35.96 29.16 2.89
N THR A 446 37.24 29.16 3.10
CA THR A 446 38.17 28.01 3.22
C THR A 446 37.73 27.08 4.36
N GLN A 447 37.39 25.84 4.03
CA GLN A 447 37.33 24.73 4.99
C GLN A 447 38.70 24.10 5.16
N PRO A 448 39.12 23.73 6.38
CA PRO A 448 40.30 22.92 6.61
C PRO A 448 40.04 21.45 6.26
N PRO A 449 41.03 20.67 5.86
CA PRO A 449 40.86 19.27 5.45
C PRO A 449 40.53 18.37 6.64
N GLU A 450 39.56 17.47 6.45
CA GLU A 450 39.27 16.36 7.35
C GLU A 450 40.50 15.46 7.49
N GLN A 451 40.99 15.37 8.70
CA GLN A 451 42.02 14.41 9.06
C GLN A 451 41.38 13.02 9.17
N ALA A 452 41.90 12.08 8.38
CA ALA A 452 41.61 10.67 8.47
C ALA A 452 42.02 10.13 9.86
N ASP A 453 41.03 9.57 10.58
CA ASP A 453 41.20 8.86 11.86
C ASP A 453 42.03 7.57 11.66
N SER A 454 43.31 7.67 11.72
CA SER A 454 44.26 6.55 11.63
C SER A 454 44.44 5.74 12.94
N ASP A 455 43.64 6.03 13.97
CA ASP A 455 43.82 5.46 15.32
C ASP A 455 42.63 4.55 15.79
N SER A 456 41.89 4.00 14.85
CA SER A 456 40.74 3.15 15.18
C SER A 456 41.14 1.66 15.09
N PRO A 457 41.00 0.86 16.16
CA PRO A 457 41.41 -0.54 16.14
C PRO A 457 40.66 -1.36 15.09
N SER A 458 41.41 -2.15 14.32
CA SER A 458 40.91 -3.03 13.27
C SER A 458 40.13 -4.23 13.84
N LYS A 459 39.33 -4.92 12.99
CA LYS A 459 38.60 -6.14 13.37
C LYS A 459 39.55 -7.19 14.01
N GLU A 460 40.75 -7.36 13.44
CA GLU A 460 41.75 -8.33 13.90
C GLU A 460 42.33 -7.95 15.27
N GLN A 461 42.56 -6.68 15.51
CA GLN A 461 43.01 -6.17 16.82
C GLN A 461 41.96 -6.35 17.92
N ILE A 462 40.68 -6.18 17.59
CA ILE A 462 39.58 -6.41 18.54
C ILE A 462 39.47 -7.91 18.86
N LEU A 463 39.54 -8.79 17.87
CA LEU A 463 39.46 -10.25 18.07
C LEU A 463 40.65 -10.74 18.90
N ALA A 464 41.87 -10.38 18.56
CA ALA A 464 43.07 -10.76 19.31
C ALA A 464 43.01 -10.30 20.77
N ARG A 465 42.47 -9.10 21.01
CA ARG A 465 42.35 -8.59 22.38
C ARG A 465 41.26 -9.30 23.18
N LEU A 466 40.12 -9.65 22.55
CA LEU A 466 39.09 -10.45 23.19
C LEU A 466 39.56 -11.84 23.56
N GLU A 467 40.37 -12.49 22.71
CA GLU A 467 40.99 -13.78 23.01
C GLU A 467 41.98 -13.70 24.21
N MET A 468 42.85 -12.69 24.22
CA MET A 468 43.79 -12.48 25.35
C MET A 468 43.09 -12.24 26.68
N GLU A 469 41.94 -11.54 26.65
CA GLU A 469 41.15 -11.23 27.85
C GLU A 469 40.05 -12.29 28.12
N ARG A 470 40.12 -13.48 27.49
CA ARG A 470 39.19 -14.61 27.64
C ARG A 470 37.71 -14.19 27.47
N GLY A 471 37.41 -13.36 26.47
CA GLY A 471 36.08 -12.90 26.18
C GLY A 471 35.56 -11.74 27.07
N ASN A 472 36.35 -11.22 27.98
CA ASN A 472 35.91 -10.12 28.87
C ASN A 472 35.97 -8.78 28.14
N VAL A 473 34.78 -8.35 27.65
CA VAL A 473 34.61 -7.13 26.84
C VAL A 473 35.02 -5.86 27.61
N THR A 474 34.81 -5.80 28.92
CA THR A 474 35.16 -4.64 29.74
C THR A 474 36.69 -4.46 29.84
N ARG A 475 37.44 -5.57 30.00
CA ARG A 475 38.91 -5.53 30.03
C ARG A 475 39.48 -5.27 28.65
N ALA A 476 38.92 -5.89 27.62
CA ALA A 476 39.32 -5.66 26.24
C ALA A 476 39.11 -4.17 25.81
N ALA A 477 37.98 -3.56 26.18
CA ALA A 477 37.73 -2.14 25.94
C ALA A 477 38.78 -1.24 26.59
N LYS A 478 39.04 -1.46 27.89
CA LYS A 478 40.06 -0.70 28.64
C LYS A 478 41.46 -0.84 28.03
N ALA A 479 41.82 -2.04 27.55
CA ALA A 479 43.13 -2.31 26.94
C ALA A 479 43.27 -1.73 25.53
N LEU A 480 42.15 -1.49 24.82
CA LEU A 480 42.12 -0.82 23.52
C LEU A 480 41.90 0.71 23.64
N GLY A 481 41.88 1.26 24.87
CA GLY A 481 41.65 2.66 25.08
C GLY A 481 40.22 3.15 24.73
N LEU A 482 39.24 2.22 24.72
CA LEU A 482 37.88 2.47 24.32
C LEU A 482 36.92 2.37 25.49
N GLU A 483 35.81 3.11 25.43
CA GLU A 483 34.68 2.86 26.31
C GLU A 483 33.98 1.54 25.94
N ARG A 484 33.41 0.85 26.93
CA ARG A 484 32.71 -0.44 26.74
C ARG A 484 31.62 -0.34 25.65
N SER A 485 30.85 0.74 25.65
CA SER A 485 29.80 1.03 24.67
C SER A 485 30.37 1.23 23.24
N ALA A 486 31.55 1.83 23.13
CA ALA A 486 32.23 2.04 21.84
C ALA A 486 32.78 0.73 21.28
N LEU A 487 33.30 -0.17 22.14
CA LEU A 487 33.75 -1.49 21.71
C LEU A 487 32.57 -2.36 21.23
N TYR A 488 31.43 -2.38 21.95
CA TYR A 488 30.24 -3.11 21.51
C TYR A 488 29.72 -2.62 20.15
N ARG A 489 29.67 -1.31 19.90
CA ARG A 489 29.27 -0.74 18.60
C ARG A 489 30.21 -1.20 17.47
N ARG A 490 31.52 -1.29 17.72
CA ARG A 490 32.51 -1.77 16.74
C ARG A 490 32.42 -3.27 16.51
N MET A 491 32.24 -4.07 17.58
CA MET A 491 32.04 -5.53 17.47
C MET A 491 30.79 -5.83 16.62
N ARG A 492 29.69 -5.09 16.83
CA ARG A 492 28.47 -5.19 16.01
C ARG A 492 28.70 -4.82 14.54
N ARG A 493 29.50 -3.77 14.29
CA ARG A 493 29.89 -3.34 12.92
C ARG A 493 30.73 -4.40 12.20
N TYR A 494 31.59 -5.11 12.91
CA TYR A 494 32.46 -6.14 12.36
C TYR A 494 31.87 -7.56 12.39
N GLY A 495 30.62 -7.73 12.85
CA GLY A 495 29.93 -9.02 12.91
C GLY A 495 30.53 -10.00 13.90
N ILE A 496 31.12 -9.50 15.00
CA ILE A 496 31.66 -10.31 16.10
C ILE A 496 30.55 -10.52 17.10
N ALA A 497 29.94 -11.73 17.09
CA ALA A 497 28.87 -12.09 18.01
C ALA A 497 29.44 -12.48 19.38
N GLN A 498 28.97 -11.86 20.46
CA GLN A 498 28.95 -12.43 21.80
C GLN A 498 27.60 -12.12 22.42
N GLU A 499 26.96 -13.16 23.00
CA GLU A 499 25.74 -13.03 23.79
C GLU A 499 26.03 -12.15 25.03
N GLU A 500 25.17 -11.15 25.25
CA GLU A 500 25.17 -10.39 26.50
C GLU A 500 24.74 -11.32 27.65
N PRO A 501 25.47 -11.38 28.76
CA PRO A 501 24.90 -11.96 29.97
C PRO A 501 23.75 -11.06 30.45
N GLU A 502 22.58 -11.63 30.65
CA GLU A 502 21.44 -10.99 31.32
C GLU A 502 21.83 -10.40 32.69
N PRO A 503 21.14 -9.35 33.15
CA PRO A 503 21.52 -8.50 34.28
C PRO A 503 21.52 -9.21 35.63
#